data_58fecf163b53ba1637e882db73a1f74c
#
_entry.id   58fecf163b53ba1637e882db73a1f74c
#
_cell.length_a   1.000
_cell.length_b   1.000
_cell.length_c   1.000
_cell.angle_alpha   90.00
_cell.angle_beta   90.00
_cell.angle_gamma   90.00
#
_symmetry.space_group_name_H-M   'P 1'
#
loop_
_entity.id
_entity.type
_entity.pdbx_description
1 polymer ?
#
loop_
_entity_poly.entity_id
_entity_poly.type
_entity_poly.pdbx_seq_one_letter_code
_entity_poly.pdbx_strand_id
1 'polypeptide(L)'
;TALRIAKEFNVRITLEHVTEGHLIAEELARENVPLAVGPGLTSASKFELRNKSWTTPGVLAAAGCQVSIITDSPVIPQEYLPLCAGLAVQAGMDPFAALQAITINPARHAGIEDRVGSLEAGKDGDIVITDGCPFEVSTRVKHVFISGEEVPDADL
;
A
#
# COMPACT_ATOMS: atom_id res chain seq x y z
N THR A 1 -18.92 5.33 10.03
CA THR A 1 -18.82 6.19 11.25
C THR A 1 -17.68 7.18 11.11
N ALA A 2 -16.41 6.78 10.81
CA ALA A 2 -15.26 7.69 10.73
C ALA A 2 -15.50 8.87 9.77
N LEU A 3 -15.97 8.62 8.55
CA LEU A 3 -16.29 9.64 7.55
C LEU A 3 -17.33 10.65 8.06
N ARG A 4 -18.35 10.16 8.80
CA ARG A 4 -19.36 11.06 9.40
C ARG A 4 -18.75 11.98 10.44
N ILE A 5 -17.90 11.44 11.31
CA ILE A 5 -17.19 12.23 12.34
C ILE A 5 -16.28 13.26 11.67
N ALA A 6 -15.52 12.86 10.64
CA ALA A 6 -14.66 13.78 9.92
C ALA A 6 -15.42 14.98 9.34
N LYS A 7 -16.59 14.74 8.75
CA LYS A 7 -17.47 15.79 8.22
C LYS A 7 -18.05 16.69 9.34
N GLU A 8 -18.52 16.08 10.43
CA GLU A 8 -19.12 16.79 11.56
C GLU A 8 -18.12 17.76 12.24
N PHE A 9 -16.87 17.31 12.39
CA PHE A 9 -15.82 18.10 13.05
C PHE A 9 -14.88 18.83 12.08
N ASN A 10 -15.13 18.73 10.76
CA ASN A 10 -14.31 19.34 9.71
C ASN A 10 -12.82 19.02 9.85
N VAL A 11 -12.49 17.75 10.06
CA VAL A 11 -11.12 17.27 10.19
C VAL A 11 -10.73 16.40 8.97
N ARG A 12 -9.46 16.51 8.55
CA ARG A 12 -8.91 15.58 7.57
C ARG A 12 -8.59 14.25 8.26
N ILE A 13 -8.89 13.15 7.59
CA ILE A 13 -8.62 11.81 8.09
C ILE A 13 -7.97 10.96 7.01
N THR A 14 -7.28 9.91 7.43
CA THR A 14 -6.95 8.72 6.64
C THR A 14 -7.69 7.53 7.25
N LEU A 15 -7.91 6.49 6.48
CA LEU A 15 -8.56 5.28 6.96
C LEU A 15 -7.55 4.12 6.95
N GLU A 16 -7.32 3.56 8.13
CA GLU A 16 -6.42 2.45 8.34
C GLU A 16 -7.17 1.11 8.39
N HIS A 17 -6.47 0.03 8.04
CA HIS A 17 -7.00 -1.34 8.10
C HIS A 17 -8.33 -1.52 7.32
N VAL A 18 -8.41 -0.94 6.12
CA VAL A 18 -9.64 -0.98 5.30
C VAL A 18 -9.80 -2.36 4.64
N THR A 19 -9.80 -3.43 5.45
CA THR A 19 -9.75 -4.83 5.02
C THR A 19 -11.01 -5.31 4.30
N GLU A 20 -12.16 -4.71 4.59
CA GLU A 20 -13.47 -4.98 3.94
C GLU A 20 -13.97 -3.78 3.12
N GLY A 21 -13.11 -2.84 2.78
CA GLY A 21 -13.46 -1.60 2.06
C GLY A 21 -14.14 -1.83 0.71
N HIS A 22 -13.88 -2.97 0.06
CA HIS A 22 -14.51 -3.34 -1.20
C HIS A 22 -16.05 -3.40 -1.12
N LEU A 23 -16.62 -3.60 0.08
CA LEU A 23 -18.06 -3.62 0.30
C LEU A 23 -18.71 -2.24 0.16
N ILE A 24 -17.94 -1.16 0.24
CA ILE A 24 -18.39 0.23 0.16
C ILE A 24 -17.47 1.07 -0.74
N ALA A 25 -16.88 0.46 -1.77
CA ALA A 25 -15.83 1.08 -2.60
C ALA A 25 -16.32 2.39 -3.25
N GLU A 26 -17.53 2.45 -3.77
CA GLU A 26 -18.11 3.65 -4.38
C GLU A 26 -18.27 4.82 -3.38
N GLU A 27 -18.61 4.50 -2.13
CA GLU A 27 -18.72 5.51 -1.08
C GLU A 27 -17.33 6.05 -0.72
N LEU A 28 -16.35 5.16 -0.54
CA LEU A 28 -14.97 5.55 -0.25
C LEU A 28 -14.35 6.39 -1.38
N ALA A 29 -14.61 6.02 -2.64
CA ALA A 29 -14.15 6.78 -3.79
C ALA A 29 -14.76 8.20 -3.84
N ARG A 30 -16.04 8.35 -3.53
CA ARG A 30 -16.70 9.68 -3.46
C ARG A 30 -16.13 10.56 -2.36
N GLU A 31 -15.71 9.98 -1.26
CA GLU A 31 -15.13 10.72 -0.13
C GLU A 31 -13.66 11.10 -0.38
N ASN A 32 -12.99 10.44 -1.32
CA ASN A 32 -11.61 10.71 -1.72
C ASN A 32 -10.62 10.83 -0.55
N VAL A 33 -10.75 9.92 0.44
CA VAL A 33 -9.84 9.84 1.59
C VAL A 33 -8.74 8.81 1.31
N PRO A 34 -7.50 9.05 1.75
CA PRO A 34 -6.44 8.05 1.63
C PRO A 34 -6.77 6.79 2.44
N LEU A 35 -6.54 5.63 1.82
CA LEU A 35 -6.85 4.33 2.40
C LEU A 35 -5.58 3.49 2.58
N ALA A 36 -5.39 2.92 3.77
CA ALA A 36 -4.39 1.88 4.02
C ALA A 36 -5.09 0.52 4.16
N VAL A 37 -4.80 -0.41 3.22
CA VAL A 37 -5.45 -1.71 3.13
C VAL A 37 -4.50 -2.81 3.59
N GLY A 38 -4.86 -3.48 4.66
CA GLY A 38 -4.09 -4.57 5.28
C GLY A 38 -4.38 -4.68 6.78
N PRO A 39 -3.71 -5.63 7.47
CA PRO A 39 -2.81 -6.66 6.98
C PRO A 39 -3.53 -7.79 6.23
N GLY A 40 -3.01 -8.17 5.06
CA GLY A 40 -3.61 -9.19 4.21
C GLY A 40 -3.25 -10.64 4.61
N LEU A 41 -1.97 -10.90 4.93
CA LEU A 41 -1.41 -12.22 5.27
C LEU A 41 -1.79 -12.72 6.68
N THR A 42 -2.97 -12.38 7.17
CA THR A 42 -3.46 -12.82 8.47
C THR A 42 -4.78 -13.59 8.31
N SER A 43 -5.10 -14.43 9.29
CA SER A 43 -6.40 -15.07 9.33
C SER A 43 -7.52 -14.07 9.64
N ALA A 44 -8.75 -14.38 9.19
CA ALA A 44 -9.95 -13.63 9.57
C ALA A 44 -10.38 -14.03 11.00
N SER A 45 -9.56 -13.66 12.00
CA SER A 45 -9.73 -14.06 13.40
C SER A 45 -10.85 -13.31 14.14
N LYS A 46 -11.38 -12.25 13.54
CA LYS A 46 -12.44 -11.41 14.11
C LYS A 46 -13.65 -11.39 13.17
N PHE A 47 -14.84 -11.19 13.73
CA PHE A 47 -16.07 -11.12 12.95
C PHE A 47 -16.06 -10.02 11.88
N GLU A 48 -15.47 -8.88 12.18
CA GLU A 48 -15.32 -7.74 11.25
C GLU A 48 -14.33 -8.00 10.10
N LEU A 49 -13.63 -9.14 10.10
CA LEU A 49 -12.71 -9.55 9.03
C LEU A 49 -13.25 -10.70 8.17
N ARG A 50 -14.50 -11.12 8.38
CA ARG A 50 -15.07 -12.31 7.73
C ARG A 50 -15.12 -12.24 6.20
N ASN A 51 -15.23 -11.04 5.66
CA ASN A 51 -15.24 -10.78 4.21
C ASN A 51 -13.89 -10.28 3.68
N LYS A 52 -12.83 -10.35 4.49
CA LYS A 52 -11.49 -9.95 4.06
C LYS A 52 -11.09 -10.69 2.79
N SER A 53 -10.60 -9.95 1.78
CA SER A 53 -10.28 -10.50 0.47
C SER A 53 -9.01 -9.85 -0.09
N TRP A 54 -8.22 -10.62 -0.83
CA TRP A 54 -7.13 -10.11 -1.64
C TRP A 54 -7.60 -9.23 -2.81
N THR A 55 -8.87 -9.30 -3.18
CA THR A 55 -9.46 -8.41 -4.19
C THR A 55 -9.67 -6.99 -3.67
N THR A 56 -9.69 -6.77 -2.33
CA THR A 56 -10.01 -5.47 -1.74
C THR A 56 -9.17 -4.33 -2.28
N PRO A 57 -7.81 -4.41 -2.34
CA PRO A 57 -6.99 -3.31 -2.88
C PRO A 57 -7.33 -2.99 -4.34
N GLY A 58 -7.51 -4.04 -5.17
CA GLY A 58 -7.83 -3.89 -6.59
C GLY A 58 -9.20 -3.26 -6.84
N VAL A 59 -10.23 -3.70 -6.11
CA VAL A 59 -11.58 -3.14 -6.20
C VAL A 59 -11.60 -1.66 -5.81
N LEU A 60 -10.90 -1.29 -4.73
CA LEU A 60 -10.80 0.10 -4.29
C LEU A 60 -10.02 0.96 -5.28
N ALA A 61 -8.90 0.46 -5.82
CA ALA A 61 -8.12 1.18 -6.84
C ALA A 61 -8.93 1.38 -8.13
N ALA A 62 -9.65 0.35 -8.58
CA ALA A 62 -10.53 0.43 -9.76
C ALA A 62 -11.70 1.41 -9.56
N ALA A 63 -12.17 1.59 -8.34
CA ALA A 63 -13.18 2.60 -8.00
C ALA A 63 -12.61 4.03 -7.92
N GLY A 64 -11.29 4.21 -8.08
CA GLY A 64 -10.61 5.51 -8.05
C GLY A 64 -10.11 5.93 -6.67
N CYS A 65 -10.10 5.04 -5.68
CA CYS A 65 -9.55 5.33 -4.36
C CYS A 65 -8.01 5.42 -4.40
N GLN A 66 -7.44 6.29 -3.58
CA GLN A 66 -6.00 6.29 -3.30
C GLN A 66 -5.69 5.19 -2.29
N VAL A 67 -5.17 4.06 -2.78
CA VAL A 67 -4.90 2.86 -2.00
C VAL A 67 -3.41 2.76 -1.66
N SER A 68 -3.11 2.53 -0.38
CA SER A 68 -1.82 2.04 0.12
C SER A 68 -2.01 0.61 0.62
N ILE A 69 -1.08 -0.30 0.31
CA ILE A 69 -1.04 -1.65 0.87
C ILE A 69 -0.11 -1.63 2.08
N ILE A 70 -0.55 -2.22 3.20
CA ILE A 70 0.21 -2.24 4.45
C ILE A 70 0.37 -3.65 5.01
N THR A 71 1.47 -3.87 5.70
CA THR A 71 1.75 -5.08 6.49
C THR A 71 1.29 -4.96 7.94
N ASP A 72 1.09 -3.73 8.44
CA ASP A 72 0.82 -3.48 9.85
C ASP A 72 1.93 -4.08 10.75
N SER A 73 3.19 -3.89 10.33
CA SER A 73 4.35 -4.42 11.06
C SER A 73 4.30 -4.03 12.54
N PRO A 74 4.52 -4.99 13.46
CA PRO A 74 5.08 -6.34 13.27
C PRO A 74 4.04 -7.45 13.04
N VAL A 75 2.78 -7.14 12.75
CA VAL A 75 1.73 -8.17 12.50
C VAL A 75 2.12 -9.06 11.32
N ILE A 76 2.56 -8.43 10.22
CA ILE A 76 3.27 -9.09 9.13
C ILE A 76 4.63 -8.38 9.04
N PRO A 77 5.76 -9.11 9.02
CA PRO A 77 7.06 -8.50 8.83
C PRO A 77 7.12 -7.62 7.58
N GLN A 78 7.80 -6.50 7.66
CA GLN A 78 7.76 -5.45 6.63
C GLN A 78 8.34 -5.92 5.29
N GLU A 79 9.29 -6.84 5.30
CA GLU A 79 9.88 -7.45 4.10
C GLU A 79 8.86 -8.16 3.20
N TYR A 80 7.68 -8.52 3.72
CA TYR A 80 6.60 -9.13 2.95
C TYR A 80 5.67 -8.11 2.26
N LEU A 81 5.98 -6.82 2.29
CA LEU A 81 5.18 -5.80 1.62
C LEU A 81 5.06 -6.04 0.09
N PRO A 82 6.15 -6.38 -0.65
CA PRO A 82 6.06 -6.72 -2.06
C PRO A 82 5.20 -7.96 -2.32
N LEU A 83 5.27 -8.97 -1.45
CA LEU A 83 4.43 -10.16 -1.53
C LEU A 83 2.93 -9.81 -1.34
N CYS A 84 2.60 -8.92 -0.41
CA CYS A 84 1.22 -8.46 -0.23
C CYS A 84 0.68 -7.77 -1.49
N ALA A 85 1.51 -6.95 -2.15
CA ALA A 85 1.17 -6.33 -3.43
C ALA A 85 1.02 -7.38 -4.55
N GLY A 86 1.92 -8.37 -4.62
CA GLY A 86 1.84 -9.48 -5.57
C GLY A 86 0.56 -10.30 -5.44
N LEU A 87 0.12 -10.56 -4.22
CA LEU A 87 -1.15 -11.27 -3.96
C LEU A 87 -2.37 -10.43 -4.38
N ALA A 88 -2.31 -9.12 -4.24
CA ALA A 88 -3.35 -8.23 -4.77
C ALA A 88 -3.38 -8.23 -6.31
N VAL A 89 -2.21 -8.26 -6.97
CA VAL A 89 -2.11 -8.42 -8.43
C VAL A 89 -2.67 -9.77 -8.88
N GLN A 90 -2.32 -10.86 -8.20
CA GLN A 90 -2.87 -12.19 -8.48
C GLN A 90 -4.40 -12.20 -8.33
N ALA A 91 -4.94 -11.41 -7.41
CA ALA A 91 -6.38 -11.26 -7.21
C ALA A 91 -7.06 -10.26 -8.18
N GLY A 92 -6.33 -9.73 -9.16
CA GLY A 92 -6.86 -8.90 -10.24
C GLY A 92 -6.58 -7.40 -10.12
N MET A 93 -5.75 -6.96 -9.19
CA MET A 93 -5.29 -5.56 -9.15
C MET A 93 -4.35 -5.28 -10.33
N ASP A 94 -4.49 -4.09 -10.93
CA ASP A 94 -3.54 -3.64 -11.95
C ASP A 94 -2.11 -3.58 -11.37
N PRO A 95 -1.09 -4.16 -12.05
CA PRO A 95 0.28 -4.20 -11.52
C PRO A 95 0.90 -2.83 -11.26
N PHE A 96 0.59 -1.83 -12.11
CA PHE A 96 1.10 -0.48 -11.91
C PHE A 96 0.42 0.20 -10.71
N ALA A 97 -0.89 0.00 -10.54
CA ALA A 97 -1.60 0.46 -9.36
C ALA A 97 -1.07 -0.22 -8.08
N ALA A 98 -0.70 -1.50 -8.13
CA ALA A 98 -0.09 -2.20 -7.02
C ALA A 98 1.30 -1.64 -6.67
N LEU A 99 2.11 -1.29 -7.68
CA LEU A 99 3.40 -0.61 -7.47
C LEU A 99 3.18 0.75 -6.80
N GLN A 100 2.24 1.53 -7.30
CA GLN A 100 1.89 2.82 -6.68
C GLN A 100 1.39 2.64 -5.24
N ALA A 101 0.67 1.56 -4.95
CA ALA A 101 0.13 1.28 -3.63
C ALA A 101 1.18 0.94 -2.56
N ILE A 102 2.42 0.64 -2.95
CA ILE A 102 3.55 0.41 -2.04
C ILE A 102 4.67 1.45 -2.18
N THR A 103 4.47 2.49 -2.99
CA THR A 103 5.47 3.55 -3.24
C THR A 103 4.86 4.94 -3.07
N ILE A 104 4.34 5.54 -4.14
CA ILE A 104 3.88 6.94 -4.14
C ILE A 104 2.58 7.13 -3.32
N ASN A 105 1.68 6.16 -3.30
CA ASN A 105 0.43 6.33 -2.54
C ASN A 105 0.65 6.36 -1.03
N PRO A 106 1.48 5.47 -0.40
CA PRO A 106 1.84 5.64 1.00
C PRO A 106 2.62 6.93 1.29
N ALA A 107 3.44 7.42 0.35
CA ALA A 107 4.09 8.73 0.51
C ALA A 107 3.04 9.86 0.58
N ARG A 108 2.03 9.84 -0.31
CA ARG A 108 0.89 10.78 -0.25
C ARG A 108 0.05 10.62 1.01
N HIS A 109 -0.16 9.38 1.45
CA HIS A 109 -0.88 9.08 2.69
C HIS A 109 -0.19 9.71 3.90
N ALA A 110 1.15 9.67 3.93
CA ALA A 110 1.97 10.28 4.98
C ALA A 110 2.24 11.78 4.76
N GLY A 111 1.91 12.36 3.59
CA GLY A 111 2.17 13.75 3.24
C GLY A 111 3.65 14.07 3.00
N ILE A 112 4.40 13.12 2.44
CA ILE A 112 5.84 13.23 2.13
C ILE A 112 6.16 12.95 0.66
N GLU A 113 5.15 12.96 -0.22
CA GLU A 113 5.27 12.67 -1.64
C GLU A 113 6.19 13.62 -2.41
N ASP A 114 6.42 14.81 -1.90
CA ASP A 114 7.37 15.77 -2.47
C ASP A 114 8.83 15.31 -2.32
N ARG A 115 9.11 14.38 -1.40
CA ARG A 115 10.45 13.88 -1.10
C ARG A 115 10.69 12.46 -1.58
N VAL A 116 9.69 11.58 -1.48
CA VAL A 116 9.87 10.13 -1.70
C VAL A 116 8.70 9.54 -2.50
N GLY A 117 8.79 8.25 -2.83
CA GLY A 117 7.72 7.44 -3.42
C GLY A 117 7.70 7.42 -4.95
N SER A 118 8.54 8.21 -5.64
CA SER A 118 8.72 8.16 -7.09
C SER A 118 10.13 8.56 -7.48
N LEU A 119 10.55 8.12 -8.68
CA LEU A 119 11.86 8.47 -9.26
C LEU A 119 11.73 9.78 -10.07
N GLU A 120 11.90 10.90 -9.40
CA GLU A 120 11.81 12.23 -9.97
C GLU A 120 13.00 13.09 -9.51
N ALA A 121 13.45 14.00 -10.41
CA ALA A 121 14.53 14.92 -10.06
C ALA A 121 14.11 15.82 -8.88
N GLY A 122 14.97 15.89 -7.88
CA GLY A 122 14.76 16.69 -6.66
C GLY A 122 14.19 15.91 -5.48
N LYS A 123 13.80 14.63 -5.67
CA LYS A 123 13.42 13.74 -4.58
C LYS A 123 14.64 13.04 -3.97
N ASP A 124 14.44 12.51 -2.78
CA ASP A 124 15.44 11.70 -2.08
C ASP A 124 15.79 10.46 -2.93
N GLY A 125 17.06 10.09 -2.95
CA GLY A 125 17.55 8.97 -3.75
C GLY A 125 17.34 7.61 -3.07
N ASP A 126 16.11 7.31 -2.65
CA ASP A 126 15.72 6.04 -2.06
C ASP A 126 15.26 5.10 -3.17
N ILE A 127 16.16 4.19 -3.59
CA ILE A 127 15.98 3.37 -4.80
C ILE A 127 16.26 1.91 -4.47
N VAL A 128 15.39 1.02 -4.92
CA VAL A 128 15.62 -0.43 -4.91
C VAL A 128 15.70 -0.92 -6.34
N ILE A 129 16.78 -1.63 -6.68
CA ILE A 129 16.97 -2.28 -7.99
C ILE A 129 16.79 -3.78 -7.82
N THR A 130 15.95 -4.36 -8.66
CA THR A 130 15.63 -5.78 -8.66
C THR A 130 15.96 -6.43 -10.00
N ASP A 131 16.19 -7.76 -10.03
CA ASP A 131 16.45 -8.52 -11.27
C ASP A 131 15.19 -9.00 -11.99
N GLY A 132 14.01 -8.62 -11.50
CA GLY A 132 12.71 -8.97 -12.06
C GLY A 132 11.60 -8.10 -11.50
N CYS A 133 10.34 -8.54 -11.68
CA CYS A 133 9.19 -7.87 -11.10
C CYS A 133 9.24 -7.99 -9.57
N PRO A 134 9.15 -6.89 -8.81
CA PRO A 134 9.26 -6.92 -7.35
C PRO A 134 8.15 -7.73 -6.65
N PHE A 135 7.09 -8.06 -7.35
CA PHE A 135 5.98 -8.87 -6.83
C PHE A 135 6.19 -10.38 -6.97
N GLU A 136 7.20 -10.80 -7.70
CA GLU A 136 7.51 -12.22 -7.89
C GLU A 136 8.45 -12.72 -6.81
N VAL A 137 8.09 -13.84 -6.18
CA VAL A 137 8.88 -14.45 -5.07
C VAL A 137 10.30 -14.83 -5.51
N SER A 138 10.51 -15.10 -6.81
CA SER A 138 11.81 -15.43 -7.39
C SER A 138 12.73 -14.21 -7.62
N THR A 139 12.17 -13.01 -7.58
CA THR A 139 12.90 -11.75 -7.81
C THR A 139 13.82 -11.45 -6.63
N ARG A 140 15.04 -11.05 -6.95
CA ARG A 140 16.05 -10.67 -5.96
C ARG A 140 16.31 -9.18 -5.99
N VAL A 141 16.50 -8.59 -4.84
CA VAL A 141 17.06 -7.25 -4.71
C VAL A 141 18.53 -7.30 -5.09
N LYS A 142 18.99 -6.39 -5.94
CA LYS A 142 20.39 -6.27 -6.38
C LYS A 142 21.12 -5.11 -5.72
N HIS A 143 20.44 -3.97 -5.64
CA HIS A 143 21.00 -2.78 -5.03
C HIS A 143 19.92 -2.03 -4.26
N VAL A 144 20.32 -1.44 -3.16
CA VAL A 144 19.49 -0.53 -2.36
C VAL A 144 20.26 0.75 -2.17
N PHE A 145 19.63 1.87 -2.45
CA PHE A 145 20.15 3.20 -2.18
C PHE A 145 19.25 3.89 -1.17
N ILE A 146 19.85 4.56 -0.20
CA ILE A 146 19.18 5.42 0.78
C ILE A 146 19.82 6.79 0.70
N SER A 147 19.04 7.81 0.41
CA SER A 147 19.53 9.18 0.20
C SER A 147 20.64 9.27 -0.86
N GLY A 148 20.63 8.40 -1.86
CA GLY A 148 21.61 8.32 -2.94
C GLY A 148 22.88 7.54 -2.60
N GLU A 149 23.03 7.05 -1.39
CA GLU A 149 24.17 6.21 -0.96
C GLU A 149 23.78 4.73 -1.04
N GLU A 150 24.62 3.91 -1.68
CA GLU A 150 24.40 2.48 -1.76
C GLU A 150 24.58 1.83 -0.39
N VAL A 151 23.57 1.03 0.01
CA VAL A 151 23.66 0.22 1.22
C VAL A 151 24.56 -0.97 0.92
N PRO A 152 25.66 -1.18 1.67
CA PRO A 152 26.53 -2.33 1.47
C PRO A 152 25.76 -3.64 1.63
N ASP A 153 26.18 -4.66 0.87
CA ASP A 153 25.65 -6.04 0.93
C ASP A 153 25.80 -6.64 2.34
N ALA A 154 24.99 -6.22 3.26
CA ALA A 154 24.83 -6.83 4.56
C ALA A 154 23.51 -7.63 4.51
N ASP A 155 23.61 -8.89 4.07
CA ASP A 155 22.55 -9.90 4.22
C ASP A 155 21.22 -9.62 3.44
N LEU A 156 21.32 -9.23 2.16
CA LEU A 156 20.18 -9.21 1.22
C LEU A 156 19.88 -10.61 0.64
#